data_8be944be3cb34c4abb29ce57a14507bb
#
_entry.id   8be944be3cb34c4abb29ce57a14507bb
#
_cell.length_a   1.000
_cell.length_b   1.000
_cell.length_c   1.000
_cell.angle_alpha   90.00
_cell.angle_beta   90.00
_cell.angle_gamma   90.00
#
_symmetry.space_group_name_H-M   'P 1'
#
loop_
_entity.id
_entity.type
_entity.pdbx_description
1 polymer ?
#
loop_
_entity_poly.entity_id
_entity_poly.type
_entity_poly.pdbx_seq_one_letter_code
_entity_poly.pdbx_strand_id
1 'polypeptide(L)'
;APGFGDRRKAMLQDIAVLTGGEVITEEMGRKLESVQLSDLGRAAKVVASKDETTVVDGAGEEAQIKARVEQIKVEIDRSTSDYDREKLQERLAKLAGGVAIIRVGAATEVELKEKKHRVEDALSATRAAVEEGIVPGGGVALLNALSALDDVKVAAGDPTTGVNILRQALLAPMRKLAENAGMNGDVIIQNVRREQAEKGDSKIGFNVLDGEYVNMIKAGIIDPAKVTRGAVENAASIASMILTTEALITDLPEKESPMPAGGPPDMGGMGF
;
A
#
# COMPACT_ATOMS: atom_id res chain seq x y z
N ALA A 1 -3.38 4.31 19.20
CA ALA A 1 -3.77 3.18 20.08
C ALA A 1 -4.02 1.93 19.23
N PRO A 2 -3.59 0.76 19.67
CA PRO A 2 -3.79 -0.48 18.92
C PRO A 2 -5.25 -0.95 19.05
N GLY A 3 -6.08 -0.68 18.02
CA GLY A 3 -7.48 -1.07 17.97
C GLY A 3 -8.41 -0.25 18.89
N PHE A 4 -9.66 -0.70 19.00
CA PHE A 4 -10.73 -0.04 19.78
C PHE A 4 -11.46 -1.05 20.66
N GLY A 5 -12.09 -0.58 21.74
CA GLY A 5 -12.89 -1.39 22.66
C GLY A 5 -12.11 -2.57 23.26
N ASP A 6 -12.74 -3.72 23.40
CA ASP A 6 -12.13 -4.92 24.00
C ASP A 6 -10.95 -5.48 23.18
N ARG A 7 -10.96 -5.28 21.87
CA ARG A 7 -9.81 -5.64 21.01
C ARG A 7 -8.56 -4.85 21.38
N ARG A 8 -8.70 -3.57 21.74
CA ARG A 8 -7.57 -2.75 22.24
C ARG A 8 -6.95 -3.37 23.48
N LYS A 9 -7.78 -3.82 24.44
CA LYS A 9 -7.31 -4.47 25.66
C LYS A 9 -6.53 -5.75 25.34
N ALA A 10 -7.09 -6.58 24.45
CA ALA A 10 -6.44 -7.81 24.00
C ALA A 10 -5.09 -7.56 23.31
N MET A 11 -5.00 -6.55 22.44
CA MET A 11 -3.74 -6.18 21.76
C MET A 11 -2.72 -5.58 22.74
N LEU A 12 -3.15 -4.78 23.71
CA LEU A 12 -2.26 -4.28 24.77
C LEU A 12 -1.73 -5.43 25.63
N GLN A 13 -2.55 -6.46 25.90
CA GLN A 13 -2.11 -7.66 26.62
C GLN A 13 -1.06 -8.44 25.80
N ASP A 14 -1.25 -8.55 24.48
CA ASP A 14 -0.26 -9.19 23.60
C ASP A 14 1.08 -8.45 23.61
N ILE A 15 1.05 -7.10 23.58
CA ILE A 15 2.24 -6.26 23.70
C ILE A 15 2.91 -6.43 25.07
N ALA A 16 2.13 -6.46 26.16
CA ALA A 16 2.65 -6.64 27.50
C ALA A 16 3.38 -7.99 27.65
N VAL A 17 2.76 -9.08 27.17
CA VAL A 17 3.39 -10.42 27.15
C VAL A 17 4.67 -10.43 26.32
N LEU A 18 4.66 -9.78 25.15
CA LEU A 18 5.84 -9.71 24.26
C LEU A 18 7.01 -8.96 24.89
N THR A 19 6.72 -7.91 25.65
CA THR A 19 7.73 -7.00 26.21
C THR A 19 8.07 -7.26 27.68
N GLY A 20 7.35 -8.17 28.32
CA GLY A 20 7.49 -8.45 29.76
C GLY A 20 6.95 -7.32 30.66
N GLY A 21 6.04 -6.51 30.14
CA GLY A 21 5.35 -5.46 30.89
C GLY A 21 3.97 -5.88 31.38
N GLU A 22 3.24 -4.94 31.95
CA GLU A 22 1.89 -5.15 32.46
C GLU A 22 0.89 -4.14 31.90
N VAL A 23 -0.32 -4.58 31.59
CA VAL A 23 -1.40 -3.68 31.15
C VAL A 23 -2.01 -2.99 32.36
N ILE A 24 -2.01 -1.68 32.36
CA ILE A 24 -2.59 -0.85 33.41
C ILE A 24 -4.05 -0.53 33.03
N THR A 25 -5.00 -1.06 33.78
CA THR A 25 -6.43 -0.78 33.58
C THR A 25 -7.12 -0.58 34.91
N GLU A 26 -8.10 0.31 34.94
CA GLU A 26 -8.93 0.53 36.14
C GLU A 26 -9.74 -0.71 36.52
N GLU A 27 -10.12 -1.54 35.55
CA GLU A 27 -10.82 -2.81 35.77
C GLU A 27 -9.99 -3.81 36.59
N MET A 28 -8.65 -3.75 36.46
CA MET A 28 -7.72 -4.52 37.29
C MET A 28 -7.33 -3.81 38.59
N GLY A 29 -7.98 -2.69 38.90
CA GLY A 29 -7.73 -1.91 40.11
C GLY A 29 -6.44 -1.09 40.07
N ARG A 30 -5.80 -0.96 38.91
CA ARG A 30 -4.56 -0.19 38.74
C ARG A 30 -4.82 1.15 38.05
N LYS A 31 -4.31 2.22 38.66
CA LYS A 31 -4.39 3.58 38.15
C LYS A 31 -3.05 3.99 37.54
N LEU A 32 -3.07 4.89 36.56
CA LEU A 32 -1.85 5.42 35.91
C LEU A 32 -0.90 6.07 36.93
N GLU A 33 -1.42 6.67 37.96
CA GLU A 33 -0.61 7.34 39.04
C GLU A 33 0.22 6.33 39.85
N SER A 34 -0.17 5.05 39.87
CA SER A 34 0.51 4.00 40.64
C SER A 34 1.54 3.20 39.80
N VAL A 35 1.77 3.58 38.51
CA VAL A 35 2.68 2.88 37.62
C VAL A 35 4.13 3.09 38.03
N GLN A 36 4.88 2.00 38.08
CA GLN A 36 6.32 2.00 38.35
C GLN A 36 7.09 1.62 37.09
N LEU A 37 8.38 1.93 37.07
CA LEU A 37 9.26 1.56 35.94
C LEU A 37 9.34 0.03 35.73
N SER A 38 9.14 -0.75 36.78
CA SER A 38 9.09 -2.22 36.70
C SER A 38 7.87 -2.76 35.96
N ASP A 39 6.80 -1.98 35.86
CA ASP A 39 5.57 -2.37 35.16
C ASP A 39 5.70 -2.18 33.63
N LEU A 40 6.70 -1.40 33.20
CA LEU A 40 6.96 -1.12 31.81
C LEU A 40 7.70 -2.30 31.16
N GLY A 41 7.23 -2.69 29.98
CA GLY A 41 7.92 -3.67 29.16
C GLY A 41 9.22 -3.13 28.57
N ARG A 42 10.06 -4.04 28.07
CA ARG A 42 11.35 -3.73 27.41
C ARG A 42 11.40 -4.36 26.03
N ALA A 43 12.14 -3.73 25.14
CA ALA A 43 12.44 -4.26 23.81
C ALA A 43 13.80 -3.72 23.34
N ALA A 44 14.47 -4.44 22.46
CA ALA A 44 15.73 -3.98 21.87
C ALA A 44 15.53 -2.74 21.02
N LYS A 45 14.41 -2.67 20.29
CA LYS A 45 14.06 -1.51 19.46
C LYS A 45 12.55 -1.35 19.33
N VAL A 46 12.08 -0.12 19.41
CA VAL A 46 10.69 0.24 19.09
C VAL A 46 10.71 1.33 18.02
N VAL A 47 9.96 1.13 16.95
CA VAL A 47 9.77 2.11 15.89
C VAL A 47 8.28 2.43 15.82
N ALA A 48 7.92 3.67 16.12
CA ALA A 48 6.54 4.15 16.05
C ALA A 48 6.42 5.19 14.92
N SER A 49 5.44 5.02 14.06
CA SER A 49 5.03 5.98 13.04
C SER A 49 3.62 6.48 13.36
N LYS A 50 3.04 7.24 12.43
CA LYS A 50 1.64 7.69 12.55
C LYS A 50 0.65 6.51 12.56
N ASP A 51 0.93 5.48 11.78
CA ASP A 51 -0.02 4.41 11.49
C ASP A 51 0.40 3.06 12.09
N GLU A 52 1.69 2.86 12.37
CA GLU A 52 2.24 1.57 12.82
C GLU A 52 3.22 1.74 13.98
N THR A 53 3.24 0.73 14.86
CA THR A 53 4.30 0.57 15.87
C THR A 53 4.89 -0.84 15.75
N THR A 54 6.20 -0.91 15.51
CA THR A 54 6.95 -2.16 15.43
C THR A 54 7.81 -2.32 16.67
N VAL A 55 7.63 -3.44 17.36
CA VAL A 55 8.45 -3.84 18.52
C VAL A 55 9.37 -4.97 18.08
N VAL A 56 10.67 -4.78 18.25
CA VAL A 56 11.70 -5.75 17.84
C VAL A 56 12.37 -6.27 19.10
N ASP A 57 12.48 -7.60 19.23
CA ASP A 57 13.10 -8.30 20.34
C ASP A 57 12.57 -7.82 21.68
N GLY A 58 11.29 -8.05 21.93
CA GLY A 58 10.66 -7.82 23.23
C GLY A 58 11.27 -8.72 24.28
N ALA A 59 11.43 -8.20 25.49
CA ALA A 59 12.05 -8.90 26.62
C ALA A 59 11.09 -9.81 27.40
N GLY A 60 9.94 -10.16 26.80
CA GLY A 60 8.96 -11.07 27.41
C GLY A 60 9.48 -12.49 27.53
N GLU A 61 8.96 -13.23 28.49
CA GLU A 61 9.33 -14.61 28.73
C GLU A 61 8.76 -15.53 27.63
N GLU A 62 9.62 -16.31 26.98
CA GLU A 62 9.27 -17.17 25.87
C GLU A 62 8.12 -18.15 26.19
N ALA A 63 8.10 -18.66 27.42
CA ALA A 63 7.04 -19.55 27.89
C ALA A 63 5.66 -18.87 27.93
N GLN A 64 5.62 -17.59 28.34
CA GLN A 64 4.39 -16.80 28.39
C GLN A 64 3.93 -16.42 26.96
N ILE A 65 4.86 -16.10 26.09
CA ILE A 65 4.55 -15.81 24.67
C ILE A 65 3.96 -17.06 24.01
N LYS A 66 4.54 -18.23 24.19
CA LYS A 66 4.00 -19.50 23.67
C LYS A 66 2.61 -19.82 24.25
N ALA A 67 2.42 -19.64 25.55
CA ALA A 67 1.12 -19.86 26.18
C ALA A 67 0.06 -18.91 25.60
N ARG A 68 0.41 -17.64 25.33
CA ARG A 68 -0.49 -16.67 24.73
C ARG A 68 -0.83 -17.01 23.29
N VAL A 69 0.13 -17.49 22.51
CA VAL A 69 -0.09 -18.00 21.14
C VAL A 69 -1.08 -19.15 21.14
N GLU A 70 -0.93 -20.13 22.04
CA GLU A 70 -1.87 -21.26 22.13
C GLU A 70 -3.27 -20.82 22.58
N GLN A 71 -3.37 -19.84 23.47
CA GLN A 71 -4.65 -19.26 23.85
C GLN A 71 -5.38 -18.64 22.65
N ILE A 72 -4.68 -17.86 21.82
CA ILE A 72 -5.26 -17.23 20.63
C ILE A 72 -5.71 -18.31 19.62
N LYS A 73 -4.95 -19.39 19.42
CA LYS A 73 -5.35 -20.51 18.56
C LYS A 73 -6.67 -21.13 19.03
N VAL A 74 -6.82 -21.39 20.33
CA VAL A 74 -8.06 -21.90 20.89
C VAL A 74 -9.23 -20.92 20.71
N GLU A 75 -8.99 -19.61 20.80
CA GLU A 75 -9.99 -18.57 20.53
C GLU A 75 -10.42 -18.61 19.04
N ILE A 76 -9.49 -18.81 18.09
CA ILE A 76 -9.77 -18.94 16.65
C ILE A 76 -10.68 -20.14 16.40
N ASP A 77 -10.37 -21.30 17.00
CA ASP A 77 -11.14 -22.52 16.81
C ASP A 77 -12.56 -22.41 17.36
N ARG A 78 -12.76 -21.65 18.42
CA ARG A 78 -14.06 -21.41 19.06
C ARG A 78 -14.89 -20.31 18.40
N SER A 79 -14.27 -19.44 17.62
CA SER A 79 -14.96 -18.32 17.00
C SER A 79 -15.90 -18.80 15.89
N THR A 80 -17.14 -18.35 15.97
CA THR A 80 -18.19 -18.59 14.96
C THR A 80 -18.29 -17.47 13.92
N SER A 81 -17.66 -16.32 14.17
CA SER A 81 -17.65 -15.15 13.29
C SER A 81 -16.40 -15.19 12.42
N ASP A 82 -16.56 -15.16 11.10
CA ASP A 82 -15.44 -15.11 10.16
C ASP A 82 -14.60 -13.85 10.34
N TYR A 83 -15.23 -12.72 10.62
CA TYR A 83 -14.54 -11.46 10.91
C TYR A 83 -13.71 -11.53 12.20
N ASP A 84 -14.25 -12.11 13.27
CA ASP A 84 -13.49 -12.24 14.53
C ASP A 84 -12.35 -13.27 14.37
N ARG A 85 -12.58 -14.33 13.61
CA ARG A 85 -11.53 -15.30 13.25
C ARG A 85 -10.39 -14.65 12.49
N GLU A 86 -10.69 -13.80 11.50
CA GLU A 86 -9.69 -13.05 10.77
C GLU A 86 -8.85 -12.14 11.70
N LYS A 87 -9.51 -11.41 12.59
CA LYS A 87 -8.82 -10.51 13.55
C LYS A 87 -7.99 -11.27 14.59
N LEU A 88 -8.41 -12.45 15.00
CA LEU A 88 -7.61 -13.32 15.85
C LEU A 88 -6.40 -13.90 15.10
N GLN A 89 -6.55 -14.24 13.81
CA GLN A 89 -5.43 -14.68 12.96
C GLN A 89 -4.40 -13.58 12.76
N GLU A 90 -4.83 -12.32 12.56
CA GLU A 90 -3.94 -11.16 12.50
C GLU A 90 -3.13 -11.00 13.80
N ARG A 91 -3.76 -11.14 14.97
CA ARG A 91 -3.09 -11.08 16.27
C ARG A 91 -2.08 -12.21 16.44
N LEU A 92 -2.49 -13.43 16.07
CA LEU A 92 -1.61 -14.60 16.10
C LEU A 92 -0.37 -14.40 15.24
N ALA A 93 -0.53 -13.88 14.01
CA ALA A 93 0.56 -13.62 13.10
C ALA A 93 1.54 -12.57 13.64
N LYS A 94 1.03 -11.53 14.31
CA LYS A 94 1.86 -10.48 14.93
C LYS A 94 2.66 -10.99 16.14
N LEU A 95 2.10 -11.90 16.93
CA LEU A 95 2.73 -12.42 18.14
C LEU A 95 3.68 -13.60 17.86
N ALA A 96 3.27 -14.52 16.96
CA ALA A 96 4.04 -15.71 16.60
C ALA A 96 5.02 -15.46 15.46
N GLY A 97 4.80 -14.44 14.65
CA GLY A 97 5.66 -14.06 13.54
C GLY A 97 6.88 -13.28 14.01
N GLY A 98 8.03 -13.55 13.43
CA GLY A 98 9.22 -12.73 13.63
C GLY A 98 9.13 -11.39 12.88
N VAL A 99 9.98 -10.43 13.24
CA VAL A 99 10.18 -9.19 12.50
C VAL A 99 11.45 -9.31 11.68
N ALA A 100 11.31 -9.25 10.35
CA ALA A 100 12.46 -9.16 9.46
C ALA A 100 12.86 -7.68 9.27
N ILE A 101 14.16 -7.40 9.41
CA ILE A 101 14.70 -6.06 9.22
C ILE A 101 15.51 -6.04 7.93
N ILE A 102 15.06 -5.28 6.94
CA ILE A 102 15.81 -5.01 5.71
C ILE A 102 16.61 -3.73 5.92
N ARG A 103 17.94 -3.87 5.96
CA ARG A 103 18.85 -2.72 6.09
C ARG A 103 19.27 -2.25 4.71
N VAL A 104 19.02 -0.99 4.41
CA VAL A 104 19.36 -0.35 3.13
C VAL A 104 20.55 0.58 3.34
N GLY A 105 21.55 0.50 2.45
CA GLY A 105 22.72 1.37 2.44
C GLY A 105 22.97 1.92 1.03
N ALA A 106 23.59 3.11 0.96
CA ALA A 106 24.02 3.75 -0.27
C ALA A 106 25.21 4.69 -0.01
N ALA A 107 25.86 5.13 -1.07
CA ALA A 107 27.00 6.04 -0.97
C ALA A 107 26.57 7.49 -0.66
N THR A 108 25.36 7.90 -1.08
CA THR A 108 24.82 9.23 -0.87
C THR A 108 23.45 9.18 -0.19
N GLU A 109 23.07 10.27 0.46
CA GLU A 109 21.76 10.40 1.12
C GLU A 109 20.59 10.32 0.13
N VAL A 110 20.76 10.91 -1.05
CA VAL A 110 19.73 10.89 -2.10
C VAL A 110 19.50 9.47 -2.60
N GLU A 111 20.58 8.74 -2.89
CA GLU A 111 20.53 7.34 -3.30
C GLU A 111 19.94 6.45 -2.20
N LEU A 112 20.28 6.72 -0.93
CA LEU A 112 19.72 5.99 0.21
C LEU A 112 18.21 6.18 0.31
N LYS A 113 17.72 7.40 0.17
CA LYS A 113 16.29 7.70 0.17
C LYS A 113 15.57 7.00 -0.99
N GLU A 114 16.13 7.05 -2.18
CA GLU A 114 15.56 6.40 -3.37
C GLU A 114 15.46 4.88 -3.16
N LYS A 115 16.54 4.22 -2.74
CA LYS A 115 16.55 2.78 -2.45
C LYS A 115 15.56 2.40 -1.34
N LYS A 116 15.49 3.22 -0.28
CA LYS A 116 14.55 3.00 0.82
C LYS A 116 13.11 3.04 0.33
N HIS A 117 12.73 4.07 -0.44
CA HIS A 117 11.39 4.21 -1.01
C HIS A 117 11.04 3.04 -1.95
N ARG A 118 12.00 2.57 -2.76
CA ARG A 118 11.82 1.41 -3.63
C ARG A 118 11.54 0.13 -2.85
N VAL A 119 12.24 -0.09 -1.74
CA VAL A 119 12.00 -1.25 -0.85
C VAL A 119 10.66 -1.12 -0.13
N GLU A 120 10.28 0.07 0.33
CA GLU A 120 8.99 0.33 0.97
C GLU A 120 7.83 0.08 -0.01
N ASP A 121 7.96 0.51 -1.26
CA ASP A 121 6.99 0.27 -2.34
C ASP A 121 6.84 -1.23 -2.63
N ALA A 122 7.95 -1.94 -2.83
CA ALA A 122 7.94 -3.39 -3.05
C ALA A 122 7.30 -4.15 -1.87
N LEU A 123 7.55 -3.72 -0.64
CA LEU A 123 6.95 -4.32 0.55
C LEU A 123 5.43 -4.09 0.60
N SER A 124 4.99 -2.88 0.29
CA SER A 124 3.56 -2.52 0.25
C SER A 124 2.83 -3.29 -0.85
N ALA A 125 3.42 -3.40 -2.04
CA ALA A 125 2.90 -4.20 -3.15
C ALA A 125 2.82 -5.69 -2.78
N THR A 126 3.83 -6.23 -2.11
CA THR A 126 3.84 -7.63 -1.65
C THR A 126 2.73 -7.90 -0.64
N ARG A 127 2.52 -7.01 0.34
CA ARG A 127 1.41 -7.14 1.30
C ARG A 127 0.06 -7.13 0.60
N ALA A 128 -0.17 -6.19 -0.32
CA ALA A 128 -1.40 -6.12 -1.11
C ALA A 128 -1.61 -7.39 -1.96
N ALA A 129 -0.53 -7.96 -2.51
CA ALA A 129 -0.59 -9.20 -3.28
C ALA A 129 -0.93 -10.42 -2.43
N VAL A 130 -0.49 -10.46 -1.18
CA VAL A 130 -0.86 -11.54 -0.23
C VAL A 130 -2.35 -11.49 0.12
N GLU A 131 -2.94 -10.28 0.18
CA GLU A 131 -4.35 -10.11 0.54
C GLU A 131 -5.33 -10.52 -0.57
N GLU A 132 -5.11 -10.12 -1.82
CA GLU A 132 -6.04 -10.33 -2.94
C GLU A 132 -5.42 -11.05 -4.15
N GLY A 133 -4.18 -11.49 -4.05
CA GLY A 133 -3.48 -12.16 -5.14
C GLY A 133 -2.87 -11.20 -6.15
N ILE A 134 -2.39 -11.76 -7.26
CA ILE A 134 -1.68 -11.06 -8.33
C ILE A 134 -2.43 -11.17 -9.66
N VAL A 135 -2.22 -10.17 -10.50
CA VAL A 135 -2.72 -10.09 -11.87
C VAL A 135 -1.56 -9.78 -12.84
N PRO A 136 -1.72 -10.02 -14.15
CA PRO A 136 -0.73 -9.59 -15.13
C PRO A 136 -0.53 -8.08 -15.05
N GLY A 137 0.73 -7.63 -14.93
CA GLY A 137 1.10 -6.23 -14.85
C GLY A 137 1.11 -5.54 -16.22
N GLY A 138 1.68 -4.34 -16.26
CA GLY A 138 1.80 -3.57 -17.50
C GLY A 138 0.48 -3.07 -18.08
N GLY A 139 -0.55 -2.95 -17.27
CA GLY A 139 -1.90 -2.56 -17.69
C GLY A 139 -2.73 -3.68 -18.32
N VAL A 140 -2.20 -4.92 -18.42
CA VAL A 140 -2.87 -6.06 -19.04
C VAL A 140 -4.15 -6.45 -18.29
N ALA A 141 -4.14 -6.41 -16.96
CA ALA A 141 -5.32 -6.71 -16.16
C ALA A 141 -6.49 -5.78 -16.48
N LEU A 142 -6.24 -4.49 -16.63
CA LEU A 142 -7.25 -3.50 -16.99
C LEU A 142 -7.72 -3.65 -18.45
N LEU A 143 -6.80 -3.99 -19.36
CA LEU A 143 -7.15 -4.32 -20.75
C LEU A 143 -8.12 -5.51 -20.81
N ASN A 144 -7.85 -6.56 -20.03
CA ASN A 144 -8.70 -7.74 -19.96
C ASN A 144 -10.07 -7.46 -19.32
N ALA A 145 -10.13 -6.54 -18.36
CA ALA A 145 -11.36 -6.13 -17.70
C ALA A 145 -12.36 -5.43 -18.65
N LEU A 146 -11.92 -4.99 -19.83
CA LEU A 146 -12.81 -4.38 -20.83
C LEU A 146 -13.96 -5.28 -21.25
N SER A 147 -13.74 -6.59 -21.30
CA SER A 147 -14.80 -7.55 -21.65
C SER A 147 -15.98 -7.52 -20.69
N ALA A 148 -15.74 -7.21 -19.41
CA ALA A 148 -16.81 -7.07 -18.42
C ALA A 148 -17.77 -5.91 -18.73
N LEU A 149 -17.30 -4.89 -19.46
CA LEU A 149 -18.15 -3.76 -19.87
C LEU A 149 -19.11 -4.12 -21.01
N ASP A 150 -18.88 -5.21 -21.72
CA ASP A 150 -19.78 -5.66 -22.81
C ASP A 150 -21.07 -6.26 -22.23
N ASP A 151 -21.03 -6.75 -20.99
CA ASP A 151 -22.19 -7.30 -20.27
C ASP A 151 -23.02 -6.22 -19.56
N VAL A 152 -22.51 -4.98 -19.48
CA VAL A 152 -23.21 -3.87 -18.80
C VAL A 152 -24.32 -3.32 -19.69
N LYS A 153 -25.54 -3.66 -19.34
CA LYS A 153 -26.74 -3.17 -20.04
C LYS A 153 -27.19 -1.84 -19.46
N VAL A 154 -27.07 -0.78 -20.23
CA VAL A 154 -27.51 0.58 -19.88
C VAL A 154 -28.44 1.13 -20.95
N ALA A 155 -29.24 2.13 -20.57
CA ALA A 155 -30.08 2.86 -21.53
C ALA A 155 -29.20 3.59 -22.56
N ALA A 156 -29.73 3.79 -23.76
CA ALA A 156 -29.07 4.60 -24.80
C ALA A 156 -28.91 6.06 -24.36
N GLY A 157 -27.86 6.73 -24.80
CA GLY A 157 -27.56 8.13 -24.47
C GLY A 157 -26.46 8.26 -23.43
N ASP A 158 -26.63 9.13 -22.45
CA ASP A 158 -25.61 9.48 -21.44
C ASP A 158 -25.04 8.28 -20.67
N PRO A 159 -25.85 7.29 -20.24
CA PRO A 159 -25.29 6.11 -19.59
C PRO A 159 -24.34 5.32 -20.49
N THR A 160 -24.61 5.21 -21.79
CA THR A 160 -23.73 4.58 -22.77
C THR A 160 -22.42 5.37 -22.93
N THR A 161 -22.50 6.71 -22.92
CA THR A 161 -21.34 7.58 -22.94
C THR A 161 -20.45 7.34 -21.71
N GLY A 162 -21.03 7.20 -20.50
CA GLY A 162 -20.31 6.86 -19.29
C GLY A 162 -19.53 5.54 -19.38
N VAL A 163 -20.16 4.48 -19.92
CA VAL A 163 -19.47 3.20 -20.18
C VAL A 163 -18.31 3.37 -21.16
N ASN A 164 -18.48 4.18 -22.22
CA ASN A 164 -17.41 4.43 -23.18
C ASN A 164 -16.25 5.24 -22.59
N ILE A 165 -16.52 6.18 -21.68
CA ILE A 165 -15.49 6.91 -20.93
C ILE A 165 -14.67 5.91 -20.09
N LEU A 166 -15.32 5.04 -19.34
CA LEU A 166 -14.65 4.01 -18.56
C LEU A 166 -13.81 3.08 -19.44
N ARG A 167 -14.36 2.66 -20.59
CA ARG A 167 -13.63 1.84 -21.59
C ARG A 167 -12.33 2.50 -22.04
N GLN A 168 -12.33 3.79 -22.28
CA GLN A 168 -11.12 4.53 -22.65
C GLN A 168 -10.17 4.70 -21.44
N ALA A 169 -10.70 4.93 -20.27
CA ALA A 169 -9.91 5.08 -19.05
C ALA A 169 -9.12 3.80 -18.70
N LEU A 170 -9.72 2.62 -18.88
CA LEU A 170 -9.05 1.34 -18.62
C LEU A 170 -7.86 1.06 -19.57
N LEU A 171 -7.82 1.69 -20.74
CA LEU A 171 -6.69 1.60 -21.68
C LEU A 171 -5.55 2.56 -21.35
N ALA A 172 -5.84 3.62 -20.59
CA ALA A 172 -4.90 4.70 -20.34
C ALA A 172 -3.59 4.25 -19.67
N PRO A 173 -3.58 3.34 -18.67
CA PRO A 173 -2.33 2.91 -18.04
C PRO A 173 -1.38 2.23 -19.03
N MET A 174 -1.85 1.28 -19.84
CA MET A 174 -1.01 0.61 -20.84
C MET A 174 -0.52 1.59 -21.91
N ARG A 175 -1.40 2.48 -22.40
CA ARG A 175 -1.04 3.55 -23.31
C ARG A 175 0.10 4.40 -22.77
N LYS A 176 -0.03 4.83 -21.50
CA LYS A 176 0.96 5.70 -20.86
C LYS A 176 2.31 5.02 -20.66
N LEU A 177 2.31 3.73 -20.30
CA LEU A 177 3.56 2.95 -20.21
C LEU A 177 4.28 2.89 -21.55
N ALA A 178 3.57 2.64 -22.63
CA ALA A 178 4.14 2.60 -23.99
C ALA A 178 4.66 3.99 -24.42
N GLU A 179 3.90 5.06 -24.19
CA GLU A 179 4.31 6.44 -24.48
C GLU A 179 5.57 6.84 -23.71
N ASN A 180 5.66 6.49 -22.42
CA ASN A 180 6.85 6.76 -21.60
C ASN A 180 8.11 6.04 -22.12
N ALA A 181 7.92 4.92 -22.85
CA ALA A 181 8.97 4.19 -23.54
C ALA A 181 9.22 4.69 -24.98
N GLY A 182 8.58 5.80 -25.38
CA GLY A 182 8.74 6.40 -26.71
C GLY A 182 7.95 5.71 -27.82
N MET A 183 6.97 4.85 -27.48
CA MET A 183 6.18 4.08 -28.43
C MET A 183 4.73 4.59 -28.53
N ASN A 184 4.06 4.26 -29.65
CA ASN A 184 2.65 4.59 -29.78
C ASN A 184 1.79 3.63 -28.96
N GLY A 185 1.12 4.15 -27.91
CA GLY A 185 0.34 3.35 -26.99
C GLY A 185 -0.83 2.61 -27.64
N ASP A 186 -1.52 3.21 -28.61
CA ASP A 186 -2.65 2.56 -29.27
C ASP A 186 -2.21 1.39 -30.16
N VAL A 187 -1.06 1.51 -30.81
CA VAL A 187 -0.46 0.41 -31.59
C VAL A 187 -0.09 -0.74 -30.66
N ILE A 188 0.53 -0.45 -29.51
CA ILE A 188 0.88 -1.49 -28.53
C ILE A 188 -0.36 -2.21 -28.02
N ILE A 189 -1.42 -1.47 -27.65
CA ILE A 189 -2.68 -2.05 -27.18
C ILE A 189 -3.28 -3.00 -28.23
N GLN A 190 -3.32 -2.60 -29.49
CA GLN A 190 -3.85 -3.43 -30.56
C GLN A 190 -3.00 -4.69 -30.79
N ASN A 191 -1.68 -4.56 -30.75
CA ASN A 191 -0.77 -5.68 -30.87
C ASN A 191 -0.92 -6.67 -29.69
N VAL A 192 -1.03 -6.18 -28.45
CA VAL A 192 -1.28 -7.05 -27.27
C VAL A 192 -2.57 -7.85 -27.45
N ARG A 193 -3.66 -7.21 -27.89
CA ARG A 193 -4.93 -7.91 -28.14
C ARG A 193 -4.79 -8.97 -29.23
N ARG A 194 -4.08 -8.66 -30.31
CA ARG A 194 -3.83 -9.61 -31.39
C ARG A 194 -3.03 -10.81 -30.88
N GLU A 195 -1.93 -10.58 -30.18
CA GLU A 195 -1.08 -11.63 -29.61
C GLU A 195 -1.84 -12.51 -28.60
N GLN A 196 -2.69 -11.89 -27.77
CA GLN A 196 -3.57 -12.63 -26.86
C GLN A 196 -4.54 -13.53 -27.61
N ALA A 197 -5.15 -13.05 -28.67
CA ALA A 197 -6.09 -13.81 -29.48
C ALA A 197 -5.40 -14.96 -30.25
N GLU A 198 -4.25 -14.69 -30.87
CA GLU A 198 -3.49 -15.69 -31.64
C GLU A 198 -2.95 -16.82 -30.76
N LYS A 199 -2.48 -16.50 -29.54
CA LYS A 199 -1.91 -17.48 -28.63
C LYS A 199 -2.91 -18.07 -27.63
N GLY A 200 -4.13 -17.52 -27.57
CA GLY A 200 -5.16 -17.94 -26.61
C GLY A 200 -4.77 -17.72 -25.14
N ASP A 201 -3.90 -16.74 -24.86
CA ASP A 201 -3.39 -16.46 -23.52
C ASP A 201 -3.60 -14.98 -23.15
N SER A 202 -4.58 -14.73 -22.29
CA SER A 202 -4.91 -13.40 -21.79
C SER A 202 -3.83 -12.77 -20.88
N LYS A 203 -2.78 -13.52 -20.51
CA LYS A 203 -1.66 -13.03 -19.69
C LYS A 203 -0.55 -12.40 -20.52
N ILE A 204 -0.68 -12.40 -21.85
CA ILE A 204 0.28 -11.75 -22.73
C ILE A 204 0.13 -10.25 -22.65
N GLY A 205 1.24 -9.57 -22.51
CA GLY A 205 1.39 -8.12 -22.49
C GLY A 205 2.68 -7.71 -23.18
N PHE A 206 2.95 -6.43 -23.17
CA PHE A 206 4.14 -5.85 -23.78
C PHE A 206 5.19 -5.53 -22.71
N ASN A 207 6.37 -6.15 -22.80
CA ASN A 207 7.52 -5.81 -21.99
C ASN A 207 8.25 -4.62 -22.60
N VAL A 208 8.16 -3.46 -21.98
CA VAL A 208 8.76 -2.21 -22.48
C VAL A 208 10.28 -2.20 -22.44
N LEU A 209 10.91 -3.07 -21.64
CA LEU A 209 12.37 -3.15 -21.54
C LEU A 209 13.00 -3.86 -22.74
N ASP A 210 12.38 -4.96 -23.17
CA ASP A 210 12.90 -5.82 -24.23
C ASP A 210 12.21 -5.56 -25.58
N GLY A 211 11.06 -4.88 -25.56
CA GLY A 211 10.23 -4.64 -26.76
C GLY A 211 9.46 -5.86 -27.23
N GLU A 212 9.29 -6.88 -26.40
CA GLU A 212 8.68 -8.15 -26.74
C GLU A 212 7.30 -8.36 -26.14
N TYR A 213 6.46 -9.19 -26.81
CA TYR A 213 5.17 -9.62 -26.32
C TYR A 213 5.30 -10.96 -25.59
N VAL A 214 5.19 -10.91 -24.26
CA VAL A 214 5.48 -12.04 -23.36
C VAL A 214 4.33 -12.31 -22.40
N ASN A 215 4.30 -13.53 -21.83
CA ASN A 215 3.42 -13.80 -20.71
C ASN A 215 3.95 -13.06 -19.48
N MET A 216 3.21 -12.03 -19.04
CA MET A 216 3.61 -11.09 -17.99
C MET A 216 3.85 -11.79 -16.65
N ILE A 217 3.02 -12.78 -16.31
CA ILE A 217 3.19 -13.55 -15.05
C ILE A 217 4.50 -14.33 -15.07
N LYS A 218 4.81 -15.02 -16.20
CA LYS A 218 6.06 -15.78 -16.34
C LYS A 218 7.30 -14.88 -16.39
N ALA A 219 7.16 -13.69 -16.93
CA ALA A 219 8.23 -12.70 -16.99
C ALA A 219 8.43 -11.96 -15.64
N GLY A 220 7.60 -12.23 -14.61
CA GLY A 220 7.66 -11.55 -13.33
C GLY A 220 7.12 -10.12 -13.34
N ILE A 221 6.40 -9.73 -14.40
CA ILE A 221 5.75 -8.41 -14.53
C ILE A 221 4.31 -8.57 -14.01
N ILE A 222 4.14 -8.32 -12.72
CA ILE A 222 2.91 -8.58 -11.99
C ILE A 222 2.48 -7.35 -11.20
N ASP A 223 1.17 -7.20 -11.04
CA ASP A 223 0.55 -6.19 -10.18
C ASP A 223 -0.28 -6.86 -9.07
N PRO A 224 -0.39 -6.27 -7.87
CA PRO A 224 -1.35 -6.70 -6.87
C PRO A 224 -2.78 -6.42 -7.34
N ALA A 225 -3.67 -7.42 -7.25
CA ALA A 225 -5.06 -7.26 -7.66
C ALA A 225 -5.77 -6.15 -6.86
N LYS A 226 -5.51 -6.06 -5.56
CA LYS A 226 -6.03 -5.01 -4.66
C LYS A 226 -5.69 -3.61 -5.14
N VAL A 227 -4.46 -3.37 -5.59
CA VAL A 227 -4.01 -2.05 -6.08
C VAL A 227 -4.71 -1.71 -7.38
N THR A 228 -4.74 -2.66 -8.34
CA THR A 228 -5.36 -2.45 -9.65
C THR A 228 -6.87 -2.17 -9.52
N ARG A 229 -7.57 -2.95 -8.69
CA ARG A 229 -9.00 -2.76 -8.39
C ARG A 229 -9.25 -1.45 -7.68
N GLY A 230 -8.52 -1.17 -6.60
CA GLY A 230 -8.68 0.04 -5.81
C GLY A 230 -8.39 1.32 -6.60
N ALA A 231 -7.47 1.29 -7.56
CA ALA A 231 -7.20 2.41 -8.45
C ALA A 231 -8.43 2.78 -9.29
N VAL A 232 -9.12 1.79 -9.87
CA VAL A 232 -10.34 2.01 -10.65
C VAL A 232 -11.48 2.51 -9.78
N GLU A 233 -11.71 1.89 -8.63
CA GLU A 233 -12.78 2.27 -7.69
C GLU A 233 -12.60 3.72 -7.19
N ASN A 234 -11.42 4.07 -6.75
CA ASN A 234 -11.13 5.41 -6.25
C ASN A 234 -11.20 6.47 -7.36
N ALA A 235 -10.67 6.17 -8.55
CA ALA A 235 -10.75 7.07 -9.70
C ALA A 235 -12.20 7.31 -10.12
N ALA A 236 -13.02 6.27 -10.19
CA ALA A 236 -14.44 6.37 -10.53
C ALA A 236 -15.21 7.18 -9.48
N SER A 237 -14.93 6.97 -8.18
CA SER A 237 -15.54 7.71 -7.08
C SER A 237 -15.25 9.21 -7.18
N ILE A 238 -13.99 9.59 -7.36
CA ILE A 238 -13.61 11.01 -7.48
C ILE A 238 -14.14 11.63 -8.77
N ALA A 239 -14.08 10.93 -9.89
CA ALA A 239 -14.64 11.41 -11.15
C ALA A 239 -16.15 11.67 -11.04
N SER A 240 -16.89 10.77 -10.38
CA SER A 240 -18.34 10.95 -10.14
C SER A 240 -18.62 12.17 -9.28
N MET A 241 -17.83 12.42 -8.24
CA MET A 241 -17.98 13.62 -7.41
C MET A 241 -17.75 14.91 -8.22
N ILE A 242 -16.68 14.93 -9.04
CA ILE A 242 -16.37 16.10 -9.87
C ILE A 242 -17.47 16.35 -10.90
N LEU A 243 -17.98 15.30 -11.55
CA LEU A 243 -19.05 15.42 -12.55
C LEU A 243 -20.39 15.91 -11.98
N THR A 244 -20.63 15.73 -10.68
CA THR A 244 -21.85 16.19 -10.00
C THR A 244 -21.72 17.59 -9.40
N THR A 245 -20.54 18.24 -9.50
CA THR A 245 -20.31 19.61 -9.01
C THR A 245 -20.45 20.63 -10.15
N GLU A 246 -20.97 21.82 -9.83
CA GLU A 246 -21.06 22.94 -10.78
C GLU A 246 -19.85 23.89 -10.68
N ALA A 247 -19.12 23.87 -9.55
CA ALA A 247 -17.98 24.73 -9.31
C ALA A 247 -16.93 24.05 -8.46
N LEU A 248 -15.67 24.39 -8.72
CA LEU A 248 -14.53 24.03 -7.90
C LEU A 248 -13.93 25.30 -7.28
N ILE A 249 -13.71 25.28 -5.98
CA ILE A 249 -13.03 26.35 -5.26
C ILE A 249 -11.66 25.81 -4.83
N THR A 250 -10.60 26.43 -5.34
CA THR A 250 -9.21 26.06 -5.03
C THR A 250 -8.42 27.32 -4.65
N ASP A 251 -7.32 27.10 -3.95
CA ASP A 251 -6.37 28.17 -3.68
C ASP A 251 -5.74 28.67 -4.98
N LEU A 252 -5.53 29.99 -5.08
CA LEU A 252 -4.78 30.55 -6.19
C LEU A 252 -3.32 30.14 -6.06
N PRO A 253 -2.63 29.79 -7.17
CA PRO A 253 -1.19 29.56 -7.13
C PRO A 253 -0.48 30.77 -6.53
N GLU A 254 0.35 30.54 -5.51
CA GLU A 254 1.19 31.60 -4.98
C GLU A 254 2.08 32.13 -6.11
N LYS A 255 2.05 33.48 -6.31
CA LYS A 255 2.99 34.12 -7.21
C LYS A 255 4.38 33.90 -6.60
N GLU A 256 5.25 33.23 -7.32
CA GLU A 256 6.66 33.15 -6.95
C GLU A 256 7.14 34.61 -6.70
N SER A 257 7.48 34.90 -5.44
CA SER A 257 8.10 36.18 -5.11
C SER A 257 9.38 36.27 -5.91
N PRO A 258 9.60 37.37 -6.69
CA PRO A 258 10.85 37.48 -7.42
C PRO A 258 11.99 37.38 -6.41
N MET A 259 12.92 36.45 -6.65
CA MET A 259 14.16 36.38 -5.88
C MET A 259 14.75 37.79 -5.85
N PRO A 260 15.14 38.33 -4.69
CA PRO A 260 15.86 39.59 -4.65
C PRO A 260 17.08 39.42 -5.53
N ALA A 261 17.17 40.24 -6.57
CA ALA A 261 18.32 40.30 -7.44
C ALA A 261 19.54 40.53 -6.55
N GLY A 262 20.44 39.53 -6.51
CA GLY A 262 21.66 39.62 -5.73
C GLY A 262 22.36 40.92 -6.05
N GLY A 263 22.48 41.78 -5.05
CA GLY A 263 23.30 43.01 -5.17
C GLY A 263 24.72 42.59 -5.58
N PRO A 264 25.41 43.47 -6.33
CA PRO A 264 26.78 43.16 -6.73
C PRO A 264 27.64 42.92 -5.47
N PRO A 265 28.61 41.99 -5.51
CA PRO A 265 29.49 41.78 -4.38
C PRO A 265 30.20 43.07 -4.03
N ASP A 266 30.02 43.54 -2.81
CA ASP A 266 30.72 44.66 -2.24
C ASP A 266 32.22 44.33 -2.22
N MET A 267 32.95 44.92 -3.17
CA MET A 267 34.42 44.92 -3.22
C MET A 267 34.92 45.93 -2.21
N GLY A 268 34.69 45.65 -0.93
CA GLY A 268 35.26 46.40 0.19
C GLY A 268 36.77 46.27 0.27
N GLY A 269 37.41 47.26 -0.20
CA GLY A 269 38.60 47.97 0.18
C GLY A 269 39.67 47.23 0.98
N MET A 270 40.79 46.86 0.31
CA MET A 270 42.10 46.88 0.91
C MET A 270 42.47 48.31 1.25
N GLY A 271 42.61 48.62 2.49
CA GLY A 271 43.19 49.86 3.01
C GLY A 271 44.17 49.56 4.13
N PHE A 272 45.44 49.63 3.81
CA PHE A 272 46.67 49.82 4.62
C PHE A 272 46.71 49.17 6.00
#